data_6ce0f372809e9703e99568d07d816d9d
#
_entry.id   6ce0f372809e9703e99568d07d816d9d
#
_cell.length_a   1.000
_cell.length_b   1.000
_cell.length_c   1.000
_cell.angle_alpha   90.00
_cell.angle_beta   90.00
_cell.angle_gamma   90.00
#
_symmetry.space_group_name_H-M   'P 1'
#
loop_
_entity.id
_entity.type
_entity.pdbx_description
1 polymer ?
#
loop_
_entity_poly.entity_id
_entity_poly.type
_entity_poly.pdbx_seq_one_letter_code
_entity_poly.pdbx_strand_id
1 'polypeptide(L)'
;MGEEDNIEEQAAEQTVSSEENEQILSSADNLRVLENIDVKLTVEVGSAELKIRELLRLNEGSVIELDRLAGDPLDILINGTMIAKGEVVMVGERFGIRFVEIV
;
A
#
# COMPACT_ATOMS: atom_id res chain seq x y z
N MET A 1 -22.75 1.17 -36.90
CA MET A 1 -23.36 -0.07 -36.41
C MET A 1 -22.36 -1.06 -35.89
N GLY A 2 -21.22 -1.24 -36.51
CA GLY A 2 -20.18 -2.14 -36.00
C GLY A 2 -19.60 -1.74 -34.70
N GLU A 3 -19.58 -0.46 -34.35
CA GLU A 3 -19.05 0.02 -33.11
C GLU A 3 -19.90 -0.38 -31.89
N GLU A 4 -21.23 -0.37 -32.05
CA GLU A 4 -22.14 -0.78 -30.99
C GLU A 4 -21.98 -2.27 -30.68
N ASP A 5 -21.88 -3.09 -31.71
CA ASP A 5 -21.68 -4.52 -31.55
C ASP A 5 -20.37 -4.83 -30.86
N ASN A 6 -19.30 -4.10 -31.19
CA ASN A 6 -17.99 -4.26 -30.55
C ASN A 6 -18.02 -3.91 -29.06
N ILE A 7 -18.79 -2.89 -28.69
CA ILE A 7 -18.94 -2.47 -27.28
C ILE A 7 -19.63 -3.58 -26.48
N GLU A 8 -20.68 -4.17 -27.04
CA GLU A 8 -21.39 -5.27 -26.39
C GLU A 8 -20.49 -6.49 -26.20
N GLU A 9 -19.71 -6.82 -27.22
CA GLU A 9 -18.76 -7.93 -27.14
C GLU A 9 -17.70 -7.70 -26.06
N GLN A 10 -17.18 -6.49 -25.96
CA GLN A 10 -16.19 -6.16 -24.94
C GLN A 10 -16.75 -6.29 -23.53
N ALA A 11 -17.98 -5.85 -23.32
CA ALA A 11 -18.64 -5.97 -22.02
C ALA A 11 -18.85 -7.44 -21.65
N ALA A 12 -19.25 -8.28 -22.58
CA ALA A 12 -19.42 -9.70 -22.36
C ALA A 12 -18.08 -10.38 -22.05
N GLU A 13 -17.00 -10.02 -22.74
CA GLU A 13 -15.68 -10.55 -22.48
C GLU A 13 -15.19 -10.19 -21.09
N GLN A 14 -15.42 -8.97 -20.63
CA GLN A 14 -15.03 -8.54 -19.31
C GLN A 14 -15.74 -9.35 -18.21
N THR A 15 -17.01 -9.63 -18.38
CA THR A 15 -17.77 -10.43 -17.41
C THR A 15 -17.22 -11.86 -17.34
N VAL A 16 -16.97 -12.47 -18.49
CA VAL A 16 -16.40 -13.82 -18.55
C VAL A 16 -15.00 -13.84 -17.96
N SER A 17 -14.17 -12.83 -18.26
CA SER A 17 -12.82 -12.73 -17.72
C SER A 17 -12.82 -12.66 -16.19
N SER A 18 -13.77 -11.96 -15.60
CA SER A 18 -13.85 -11.85 -14.14
C SER A 18 -14.11 -13.20 -13.48
N GLU A 19 -15.03 -13.99 -14.04
CA GLU A 19 -15.32 -15.32 -13.53
C GLU A 19 -14.15 -16.26 -13.71
N GLU A 20 -13.50 -16.22 -14.86
CA GLU A 20 -12.31 -17.03 -15.12
C GLU A 20 -11.18 -16.65 -14.18
N ASN A 21 -10.98 -15.37 -13.89
CA ASN A 21 -9.94 -14.90 -12.98
C ASN A 21 -10.18 -15.39 -11.56
N GLU A 22 -11.41 -15.43 -11.08
CA GLU A 22 -11.71 -15.97 -9.77
C GLU A 22 -11.38 -17.46 -9.67
N GLN A 23 -11.72 -18.24 -10.69
CA GLN A 23 -11.40 -19.65 -10.73
C GLN A 23 -9.89 -19.89 -10.83
N ILE A 24 -9.20 -19.08 -11.61
CA ILE A 24 -7.76 -19.17 -11.78
C ILE A 24 -7.05 -18.85 -10.45
N LEU A 25 -7.49 -17.81 -9.75
CA LEU A 25 -6.90 -17.43 -8.48
C LEU A 25 -7.07 -18.47 -7.38
N SER A 26 -8.08 -19.32 -7.48
CA SER A 26 -8.31 -20.38 -6.48
C SER A 26 -7.48 -21.63 -6.73
N SER A 27 -6.76 -21.74 -7.87
CA SER A 27 -5.93 -22.90 -8.17
C SER A 27 -4.58 -22.80 -7.48
N ALA A 28 -4.01 -23.94 -7.08
CA ALA A 28 -2.70 -23.98 -6.42
C ALA A 28 -1.58 -23.43 -7.28
N ASP A 29 -1.61 -23.65 -8.59
CA ASP A 29 -0.59 -23.15 -9.51
C ASP A 29 -0.61 -21.63 -9.60
N ASN A 30 -1.78 -21.02 -9.58
CA ASN A 30 -1.92 -19.56 -9.61
C ASN A 30 -1.54 -18.91 -8.29
N LEU A 31 -1.74 -19.59 -7.17
CA LEU A 31 -1.25 -19.10 -5.89
C LEU A 31 0.27 -19.02 -5.87
N ARG A 32 0.96 -19.99 -6.50
CA ARG A 32 2.42 -19.95 -6.61
C ARG A 32 2.90 -18.80 -7.47
N VAL A 33 2.18 -18.48 -8.54
CA VAL A 33 2.50 -17.31 -9.36
C VAL A 33 2.32 -16.03 -8.55
N LEU A 34 1.25 -15.94 -7.75
CA LEU A 34 1.00 -14.79 -6.89
C LEU A 34 2.07 -14.61 -5.81
N GLU A 35 2.65 -15.70 -5.31
CA GLU A 35 3.73 -15.65 -4.33
C GLU A 35 5.00 -14.97 -4.87
N ASN A 36 5.18 -14.92 -6.17
CA ASN A 36 6.34 -14.32 -6.81
C ASN A 36 6.12 -12.87 -7.25
N ILE A 37 4.94 -12.31 -6.97
CA ILE A 37 4.65 -10.92 -7.30
C ILE A 37 5.20 -10.01 -6.20
N ASP A 38 5.97 -9.01 -6.60
CA ASP A 38 6.51 -8.03 -5.66
C ASP A 38 5.44 -7.04 -5.26
N VAL A 39 5.37 -6.75 -3.97
CA VAL A 39 4.51 -5.71 -3.43
C VAL A 39 5.37 -4.70 -2.68
N LYS A 40 4.88 -3.46 -2.58
CA LYS A 40 5.61 -2.40 -1.89
C LYS A 40 5.07 -2.24 -0.47
N LEU A 41 5.94 -2.44 0.50
CA LEU A 41 5.63 -2.19 1.89
C LEU A 41 6.12 -0.79 2.26
N THR A 42 5.23 0.01 2.87
CA THR A 42 5.53 1.36 3.31
C THR A 42 5.24 1.48 4.80
N VAL A 43 6.09 2.18 5.52
CA VAL A 43 5.90 2.47 6.94
C VAL A 43 5.65 3.96 7.09
N GLU A 44 4.50 4.34 7.66
CA GLU A 44 4.15 5.73 7.90
C GLU A 44 4.36 6.09 9.36
N VAL A 45 5.14 7.13 9.60
CA VAL A 45 5.43 7.62 10.95
C VAL A 45 4.34 8.56 11.46
N GLY A 46 3.70 9.28 10.56
CA GLY A 46 2.68 10.25 10.93
C GLY A 46 2.61 11.38 9.92
N SER A 47 1.80 12.38 10.22
CA SER A 47 1.62 13.52 9.35
C SER A 47 1.50 14.82 10.17
N ALA A 48 1.64 15.94 9.48
CA ALA A 48 1.46 17.26 10.04
C ALA A 48 0.80 18.16 9.01
N GLU A 49 -0.01 19.09 9.47
CA GLU A 49 -0.60 20.10 8.60
C GLU A 49 0.14 21.41 8.80
N LEU A 50 0.58 22.01 7.70
CA LEU A 50 1.31 23.25 7.70
C LEU A 50 0.64 24.26 6.77
N LYS A 51 0.69 25.54 7.15
CA LYS A 51 0.33 26.60 6.22
C LYS A 51 1.50 26.83 5.28
N ILE A 52 1.21 27.28 4.06
CA ILE A 52 2.26 27.54 3.07
C ILE A 52 3.30 28.51 3.61
N ARG A 53 2.87 29.52 4.34
CA ARG A 53 3.80 30.50 4.93
C ARG A 53 4.78 29.87 5.93
N GLU A 54 4.34 28.82 6.62
CA GLU A 54 5.21 28.08 7.55
C GLU A 54 6.19 27.22 6.78
N LEU A 55 5.73 26.57 5.71
CA LEU A 55 6.55 25.74 4.86
C LEU A 55 7.70 26.57 4.23
N LEU A 56 7.43 27.79 3.82
CA LEU A 56 8.42 28.68 3.21
C LEU A 56 9.49 29.16 4.19
N ARG A 57 9.27 29.01 5.48
CA ARG A 57 10.22 29.40 6.53
C ARG A 57 11.10 28.26 7.00
N LEU A 58 10.88 27.03 6.50
CA LEU A 58 11.68 25.89 6.89
C LEU A 58 13.10 25.98 6.36
N ASN A 59 14.05 25.60 7.18
CA ASN A 59 15.46 25.51 6.83
C ASN A 59 16.11 24.39 7.60
N GLU A 60 17.42 24.22 7.44
CA GLU A 60 18.15 23.19 8.16
C GLU A 60 18.00 23.40 9.68
N GLY A 61 17.66 22.33 10.40
CA GLY A 61 17.45 22.37 11.82
C GLY A 61 16.01 22.64 12.24
N SER A 62 15.12 23.00 11.30
CA SER A 62 13.70 23.16 11.62
C SER A 62 13.10 21.84 12.10
N VAL A 63 12.19 21.91 13.08
CA VAL A 63 11.52 20.74 13.64
C VAL A 63 10.02 20.89 13.46
N ILE A 64 9.39 19.83 12.94
CA ILE A 64 7.95 19.78 12.77
C ILE A 64 7.39 18.65 13.62
N GLU A 65 6.39 18.95 14.41
CA GLU A 65 5.71 17.98 15.25
C GLU A 65 4.71 17.17 14.42
N LEU A 66 4.76 15.85 14.54
CA LEU A 66 3.83 14.95 13.87
C LEU A 66 2.69 14.55 14.80
N ASP A 67 1.62 14.04 14.21
CA ASP A 67 0.39 13.69 14.93
C ASP A 67 0.46 12.38 15.71
N ARG A 68 1.62 11.74 15.77
CA ARG A 68 1.80 10.45 16.44
C ARG A 68 2.64 10.63 17.70
N LEU A 69 2.23 9.94 18.77
CA LEU A 69 2.99 9.94 20.02
C LEU A 69 4.23 9.07 19.88
N ALA A 70 5.33 9.51 20.49
CA ALA A 70 6.56 8.74 20.51
C ALA A 70 6.34 7.42 21.24
N GLY A 71 6.77 6.32 20.61
CA GLY A 71 6.60 4.98 21.16
C GLY A 71 5.36 4.26 20.69
N ASP A 72 4.41 4.96 20.05
CA ASP A 72 3.25 4.30 19.46
C ASP A 72 3.67 3.50 18.22
N PRO A 73 3.02 2.35 17.97
CA PRO A 73 3.29 1.58 16.76
C PRO A 73 3.00 2.40 15.50
N LEU A 74 3.84 2.18 14.49
CA LEU A 74 3.72 2.86 13.19
C LEU A 74 2.79 2.08 12.27
N ASP A 75 2.20 2.78 11.30
CA ASP A 75 1.32 2.16 10.33
C ASP A 75 2.12 1.48 9.22
N ILE A 76 1.74 0.26 8.88
CA ILE A 76 2.37 -0.52 7.80
C ILE A 76 1.36 -0.69 6.68
N LEU A 77 1.76 -0.28 5.48
CA LEU A 77 0.89 -0.32 4.31
C LEU A 77 1.51 -1.18 3.22
N ILE A 78 0.66 -1.92 2.53
CA ILE A 78 1.03 -2.66 1.31
C ILE A 78 0.29 -2.01 0.14
N ASN A 79 1.07 -1.48 -0.80
CA ASN A 79 0.52 -0.78 -1.98
C ASN A 79 -0.52 0.27 -1.60
N GLY A 80 -0.27 1.01 -0.52
CA GLY A 80 -1.13 2.08 -0.05
C GLY A 80 -2.27 1.65 0.87
N THR A 81 -2.45 0.36 1.12
CA THR A 81 -3.50 -0.15 2.01
C THR A 81 -2.91 -0.54 3.36
N MET A 82 -3.46 0.00 4.43
CA MET A 82 -3.00 -0.33 5.78
C MET A 82 -3.35 -1.77 6.13
N ILE A 83 -2.33 -2.54 6.51
CA ILE A 83 -2.50 -3.96 6.83
C ILE A 83 -2.07 -4.30 8.25
N ALA A 84 -1.24 -3.47 8.86
CA ALA A 84 -0.65 -3.82 10.15
C ALA A 84 -0.11 -2.59 10.85
N LYS A 85 0.35 -2.80 12.07
CA LYS A 85 1.12 -1.82 12.83
C LYS A 85 2.40 -2.48 13.32
N GLY A 86 3.45 -1.71 13.47
CA GLY A 86 4.72 -2.23 13.87
C GLY A 86 5.64 -1.20 14.49
N GLU A 87 6.81 -1.64 14.85
CA GLU A 87 7.83 -0.78 15.43
C GLU A 87 9.14 -0.89 14.67
N VAL A 88 9.88 0.21 14.63
CA VAL A 88 11.16 0.26 13.93
C VAL A 88 12.22 -0.47 14.75
N VAL A 89 12.98 -1.32 14.09
CA VAL A 89 14.11 -2.04 14.68
C VAL A 89 15.33 -1.88 13.79
N MET A 90 16.50 -2.22 14.31
CA MET A 90 17.74 -2.21 13.52
C MET A 90 18.05 -3.62 13.04
N VAL A 91 18.33 -3.74 11.74
CA VAL A 91 18.79 -5.00 11.14
C VAL A 91 20.12 -4.71 10.47
N GLY A 92 21.23 -5.00 11.19
CA GLY A 92 22.54 -4.58 10.73
C GLY A 92 22.63 -3.06 10.66
N GLU A 93 22.93 -2.51 9.48
CA GLU A 93 23.04 -1.07 9.23
C GLU A 93 21.74 -0.44 8.72
N ARG A 94 20.70 -1.22 8.57
CA ARG A 94 19.43 -0.75 8.01
C ARG A 94 18.33 -0.76 9.05
N PHE A 95 17.31 0.04 8.81
CA PHE A 95 16.09 -0.03 9.59
C PHE A 95 15.24 -1.20 9.11
N GLY A 96 14.65 -1.92 10.05
CA GLY A 96 13.63 -2.92 9.78
C GLY A 96 12.35 -2.56 10.50
N ILE A 97 11.34 -3.37 10.31
CA ILE A 97 10.06 -3.17 10.98
C ILE A 97 9.62 -4.50 11.61
N ARG A 98 9.22 -4.45 12.87
CA ARG A 98 8.66 -5.59 13.59
C ARG A 98 7.15 -5.42 13.64
N PHE A 99 6.42 -6.39 13.14
CA PHE A 99 4.95 -6.37 13.19
C PHE A 99 4.48 -6.65 14.61
N VAL A 100 3.64 -5.77 15.15
CA VAL A 100 3.08 -5.95 16.49
C VAL A 100 1.58 -6.22 16.45
N GLU A 101 0.89 -5.83 15.38
CA GLU A 101 -0.54 -6.05 15.23
C GLU A 101 -0.88 -6.16 13.75
N ILE A 102 -1.72 -7.15 13.39
CA ILE A 102 -2.25 -7.29 12.04
C ILE A 102 -3.70 -6.80 12.06
N VAL A 103 -4.01 -5.92 11.13
CA VAL A 103 -5.36 -5.32 11.04
C VAL A 103 -6.32 -6.21 10.27
#